data_c33238b2b9c0f39641c877d03f5f6d00
#
_entry.id   c33238b2b9c0f39641c877d03f5f6d00
#
_cell.length_a   1.000
_cell.length_b   1.000
_cell.length_c   1.000
_cell.angle_alpha   90.00
_cell.angle_beta   90.00
_cell.angle_gamma   90.00
#
_symmetry.space_group_name_H-M   'P 1'
#
loop_
_entity.id
_entity.type
_entity.pdbx_description
1 polymer ?
#
loop_
_entity_poly.entity_id
_entity_poly.type
_entity_poly.pdbx_seq_one_letter_code
_entity_poly.pdbx_strand_id
1 'polypeptide(L)'
;RPRTKKQISKLPPGIAISERGHAPPKDATYQGHPEFGFHLIENLMEQNFDVAASSQLPNGSGYVNGIPHAYGFIYRQIMKDKVIPNVPISLNTFYAPNQPNAARCYALGKSLKTAIDSWNSKARVAVFASGGLSHFVIDEMFDQKFLRSLKENNTQLLTKTPEKFYQSGTSEIKNWIPVSAIMEECGKEMTLVDYVPCYRSEAGTGNAMGFVYWD
;
A
#
# COMPACT_ATOMS: atom_id res chain seq x y z
N ARG A 1 2.87 -0.55 -28.21
CA ARG A 1 1.43 -0.63 -28.50
C ARG A 1 0.69 -0.78 -27.18
N PRO A 2 -0.40 -0.04 -26.91
CA PRO A 2 -1.17 -0.22 -25.71
C PRO A 2 -1.71 -1.65 -25.65
N ARG A 3 -1.65 -2.26 -24.47
CA ARG A 3 -2.16 -3.62 -24.25
C ARG A 3 -3.68 -3.61 -24.29
N THR A 4 -4.29 -4.58 -24.95
CA THR A 4 -5.74 -4.71 -24.99
C THR A 4 -6.32 -5.13 -23.62
N LYS A 5 -7.56 -4.73 -23.31
CA LYS A 5 -8.30 -5.16 -22.09
C LYS A 5 -8.19 -6.67 -21.84
N LYS A 6 -8.14 -7.47 -22.90
CA LYS A 6 -8.03 -8.93 -22.81
C LYS A 6 -6.65 -9.42 -22.33
N GLN A 7 -5.59 -8.61 -22.48
CA GLN A 7 -4.24 -8.93 -22.02
C GLN A 7 -4.01 -8.59 -20.54
N ILE A 8 -4.81 -7.65 -20.00
CA ILE A 8 -4.77 -7.26 -18.57
C ILE A 8 -5.62 -8.22 -17.74
N SER A 9 -6.59 -8.93 -18.34
CA SER A 9 -7.54 -9.82 -17.66
C SER A 9 -6.93 -11.10 -17.06
N LYS A 10 -5.67 -11.37 -17.32
CA LYS A 10 -4.95 -12.53 -16.78
C LYS A 10 -3.77 -12.07 -15.94
N LEU A 11 -4.06 -11.57 -14.74
CA LEU A 11 -3.02 -11.64 -13.72
C LEU A 11 -2.75 -13.12 -13.47
N PRO A 12 -1.50 -13.57 -13.62
CA PRO A 12 -1.19 -14.96 -13.34
C PRO A 12 -1.52 -15.26 -11.88
N PRO A 13 -1.95 -16.49 -11.61
CA PRO A 13 -2.10 -16.94 -10.24
C PRO A 13 -0.78 -16.71 -9.51
N GLY A 14 -0.82 -15.92 -8.45
CA GLY A 14 0.34 -15.67 -7.61
C GLY A 14 0.26 -16.53 -6.35
N ILE A 15 1.37 -17.14 -6.02
CA ILE A 15 1.55 -17.78 -4.72
C ILE A 15 2.19 -16.73 -3.81
N ALA A 16 1.65 -16.54 -2.61
CA ALA A 16 2.33 -15.71 -1.64
C ALA A 16 3.65 -16.36 -1.26
N ILE A 17 4.75 -15.84 -1.79
CA ILE A 17 6.07 -16.18 -1.29
C ILE A 17 6.37 -15.22 -0.20
N SER A 18 6.33 -15.70 0.92
CA SER A 18 6.54 -14.82 2.01
C SER A 18 7.48 -15.42 2.99
N GLU A 19 7.98 -14.55 3.78
CA GLU A 19 8.48 -14.90 5.08
C GLU A 19 7.57 -15.94 5.74
N ARG A 20 8.16 -16.89 6.43
CA ARG A 20 7.43 -17.95 7.11
C ARG A 20 6.29 -17.36 7.95
N GLY A 21 5.08 -17.82 7.76
CA GLY A 21 3.89 -17.34 8.46
C GLY A 21 2.89 -16.58 7.60
N HIS A 22 3.27 -16.06 6.45
CA HIS A 22 2.35 -15.37 5.53
C HIS A 22 2.01 -16.19 4.29
N ALA A 23 2.73 -17.27 4.01
CA ALA A 23 2.41 -18.16 2.92
C ALA A 23 1.14 -18.99 3.23
N PRO A 24 0.23 -19.18 2.27
CA PRO A 24 -0.90 -20.07 2.43
C PRO A 24 -0.40 -21.53 2.60
N PRO A 25 -1.17 -22.39 3.28
CA PRO A 25 -0.78 -23.78 3.50
C PRO A 25 -0.73 -24.61 2.21
N LYS A 26 -1.36 -24.12 1.14
CA LYS A 26 -1.35 -24.68 -0.21
C LYS A 26 -1.22 -23.53 -1.21
N ASP A 27 -0.76 -23.84 -2.41
CA ASP A 27 -0.75 -22.91 -3.51
C ASP A 27 -2.14 -22.29 -3.70
N ALA A 28 -2.21 -20.98 -3.63
CA ALA A 28 -3.44 -20.23 -3.77
C ALA A 28 -3.34 -19.24 -4.93
N THR A 29 -4.44 -19.11 -5.66
CA THR A 29 -4.59 -18.11 -6.69
C THR A 29 -5.57 -17.05 -6.20
N TYR A 30 -5.23 -15.79 -6.42
CA TYR A 30 -6.06 -14.67 -6.01
C TYR A 30 -6.56 -13.92 -7.24
N GLN A 31 -7.83 -13.59 -7.25
CA GLN A 31 -8.46 -12.93 -8.38
C GLN A 31 -8.19 -11.43 -8.35
N GLY A 32 -7.59 -10.91 -9.43
CA GLY A 32 -7.52 -9.47 -9.70
C GLY A 32 -8.86 -8.92 -10.22
N HIS A 33 -8.96 -7.59 -10.26
CA HIS A 33 -10.07 -6.87 -10.89
C HIS A 33 -9.56 -6.07 -12.10
N PRO A 34 -9.41 -6.70 -13.29
CA PRO A 34 -8.73 -6.09 -14.44
C PRO A 34 -9.43 -4.83 -14.95
N GLU A 35 -10.76 -4.81 -15.00
CA GLU A 35 -11.53 -3.66 -15.48
C GLU A 35 -11.32 -2.44 -14.57
N PHE A 36 -11.38 -2.65 -13.25
CA PHE A 36 -11.11 -1.58 -12.30
C PHE A 36 -9.65 -1.15 -12.34
N GLY A 37 -8.72 -2.10 -12.45
CA GLY A 37 -7.29 -1.79 -12.59
C GLY A 37 -7.00 -0.94 -13.82
N PHE A 38 -7.63 -1.25 -14.97
CA PHE A 38 -7.49 -0.48 -16.19
C PHE A 38 -8.05 0.94 -16.02
N HIS A 39 -9.25 1.06 -15.44
CA HIS A 39 -9.87 2.34 -15.14
C HIS A 39 -8.98 3.23 -14.25
N LEU A 40 -8.38 2.65 -13.19
CA LEU A 40 -7.45 3.40 -12.34
C LEU A 40 -6.22 3.87 -13.12
N ILE A 41 -5.65 3.03 -13.98
CA ILE A 41 -4.48 3.39 -14.80
C ILE A 41 -4.81 4.56 -15.73
N GLU A 42 -5.92 4.48 -16.48
CA GLU A 42 -6.33 5.55 -17.41
C GLU A 42 -6.52 6.87 -16.67
N ASN A 43 -7.26 6.86 -15.57
CA ASN A 43 -7.52 8.07 -14.78
C ASN A 43 -6.25 8.65 -14.14
N LEU A 44 -5.35 7.81 -13.65
CA LEU A 44 -4.09 8.28 -13.09
C LEU A 44 -3.20 8.93 -14.17
N MET A 45 -3.15 8.37 -15.38
CA MET A 45 -2.41 8.96 -16.49
C MET A 45 -2.99 10.31 -16.90
N GLU A 46 -4.32 10.46 -16.95
CA GLU A 46 -4.97 11.74 -17.20
C GLU A 46 -4.66 12.79 -16.11
N GLN A 47 -4.35 12.35 -14.90
CA GLN A 47 -3.95 13.20 -13.79
C GLN A 47 -2.42 13.34 -13.64
N ASN A 48 -1.66 13.09 -14.71
CA ASN A 48 -0.20 13.23 -14.78
C ASN A 48 0.58 12.27 -13.84
N PHE A 49 0.08 11.06 -13.66
CA PHE A 49 0.82 9.97 -13.04
C PHE A 49 1.27 8.97 -14.10
N ASP A 50 2.57 8.86 -14.29
CA ASP A 50 3.17 7.85 -15.18
C ASP A 50 3.20 6.50 -14.47
N VAL A 51 2.11 5.76 -14.54
CA VAL A 51 1.98 4.47 -13.89
C VAL A 51 2.44 3.32 -14.79
N ALA A 52 3.20 2.39 -14.22
CA ALA A 52 3.56 1.16 -14.89
C ALA A 52 2.39 0.16 -14.80
N ALA A 53 1.87 -0.25 -15.95
CA ALA A 53 0.89 -1.32 -16.03
C ALA A 53 1.60 -2.67 -16.09
N SER A 54 1.23 -3.59 -15.20
CA SER A 54 1.74 -4.96 -15.23
C SER A 54 0.59 -5.97 -15.29
N SER A 55 0.75 -6.96 -16.15
CA SER A 55 -0.14 -8.14 -16.20
C SER A 55 0.43 -9.32 -15.42
N GLN A 56 1.61 -9.15 -14.83
CA GLN A 56 2.31 -10.16 -14.04
C GLN A 56 2.99 -9.49 -12.85
N LEU A 57 3.14 -10.22 -11.77
CA LEU A 57 4.03 -9.79 -10.70
C LEU A 57 5.48 -9.74 -11.24
N PRO A 58 6.26 -8.72 -10.84
CA PRO A 58 7.64 -8.64 -11.29
C PRO A 58 8.43 -9.89 -10.85
N ASN A 59 9.02 -10.57 -11.80
CA ASN A 59 9.95 -11.65 -11.52
C ASN A 59 11.31 -11.02 -11.21
N GLY A 60 11.60 -10.78 -9.95
CA GLY A 60 12.92 -10.32 -9.52
C GLY A 60 13.90 -11.48 -9.33
N SER A 61 15.18 -11.24 -9.57
CA SER A 61 16.24 -12.20 -9.23
C SER A 61 16.18 -12.51 -7.72
N GLY A 62 15.91 -13.77 -7.36
CA GLY A 62 15.82 -14.20 -5.98
C GLY A 62 14.40 -14.34 -5.43
N TYR A 63 13.39 -13.88 -6.15
CA TYR A 63 11.99 -14.14 -5.83
C TYR A 63 11.41 -15.15 -6.81
N VAL A 64 11.00 -16.28 -6.31
CA VAL A 64 10.22 -17.26 -7.05
C VAL A 64 8.82 -16.65 -7.27
N ASN A 65 8.12 -16.99 -8.34
CA ASN A 65 6.80 -16.48 -8.71
C ASN A 65 5.82 -16.45 -7.53
N GLY A 66 5.49 -15.27 -7.03
CA GLY A 66 4.57 -15.17 -5.91
C GLY A 66 4.14 -13.75 -5.56
N ILE A 67 3.23 -13.66 -4.61
CA ILE A 67 2.70 -12.40 -4.11
C ILE A 67 3.60 -11.90 -2.98
N PRO A 68 4.09 -10.64 -3.01
CA PRO A 68 4.86 -10.07 -1.92
C PRO A 68 4.12 -10.16 -0.58
N HIS A 69 4.87 -10.32 0.51
CA HIS A 69 4.30 -10.47 1.86
C HIS A 69 3.38 -9.30 2.26
N ALA A 70 3.61 -8.10 1.73
CA ALA A 70 2.75 -6.94 1.95
C ALA A 70 1.29 -7.20 1.55
N TYR A 71 1.06 -7.85 0.41
CA TYR A 71 -0.29 -8.26 0.00
C TYR A 71 -0.72 -9.55 0.71
N GLY A 72 0.21 -10.49 0.88
CA GLY A 72 -0.05 -11.74 1.58
C GLY A 72 -0.56 -11.54 3.00
N PHE A 73 -0.04 -10.54 3.72
CA PHE A 73 -0.53 -10.15 5.04
C PHE A 73 -2.02 -9.76 4.99
N ILE A 74 -2.40 -8.87 4.06
CA ILE A 74 -3.79 -8.43 3.89
C ILE A 74 -4.68 -9.63 3.55
N TYR A 75 -4.29 -10.45 2.58
CA TYR A 75 -5.09 -11.60 2.14
C TYR A 75 -5.31 -12.61 3.27
N ARG A 76 -4.27 -12.91 4.04
CA ARG A 76 -4.33 -13.93 5.06
C ARG A 76 -4.82 -13.42 6.42
N GLN A 77 -4.23 -12.33 6.90
CA GLN A 77 -4.52 -11.87 8.26
C GLN A 77 -5.79 -11.01 8.33
N ILE A 78 -6.03 -10.19 7.33
CA ILE A 78 -7.21 -9.31 7.32
C ILE A 78 -8.40 -10.00 6.65
N MET A 79 -8.23 -10.49 5.43
CA MET A 79 -9.32 -11.12 4.66
C MET A 79 -9.58 -12.59 5.02
N LYS A 80 -8.72 -13.20 5.86
CA LYS A 80 -8.85 -14.60 6.31
C LYS A 80 -8.98 -15.58 5.12
N ASP A 81 -8.16 -15.43 4.11
CA ASP A 81 -8.14 -16.19 2.86
C ASP A 81 -9.44 -16.10 2.01
N LYS A 82 -10.38 -15.24 2.40
CA LYS A 82 -11.59 -14.91 1.62
C LYS A 82 -11.33 -13.68 0.75
N VAL A 83 -10.34 -13.81 -0.13
CA VAL A 83 -9.87 -12.68 -0.94
C VAL A 83 -10.88 -12.31 -2.01
N ILE A 84 -11.35 -11.07 -1.96
CA ILE A 84 -12.22 -10.49 -3.00
C ILE A 84 -11.38 -10.00 -4.18
N PRO A 85 -11.97 -9.81 -5.38
CA PRO A 85 -11.28 -9.23 -6.52
C PRO A 85 -10.64 -7.89 -6.14
N ASN A 86 -9.36 -7.69 -6.50
CA ASN A 86 -8.61 -6.53 -6.05
C ASN A 86 -7.60 -6.03 -7.10
N VAL A 87 -7.12 -4.81 -6.89
CA VAL A 87 -6.08 -4.17 -7.71
C VAL A 87 -4.89 -3.87 -6.82
N PRO A 88 -3.80 -4.67 -6.91
CA PRO A 88 -2.56 -4.36 -6.21
C PRO A 88 -1.89 -3.11 -6.80
N ILE A 89 -1.56 -2.15 -5.94
CA ILE A 89 -0.79 -0.94 -6.31
C ILE A 89 0.52 -0.98 -5.54
N SER A 90 1.63 -1.00 -6.27
CA SER A 90 2.97 -1.04 -5.67
C SER A 90 3.65 0.32 -5.78
N LEU A 91 4.20 0.81 -4.68
CA LEU A 91 5.04 2.00 -4.63
C LEU A 91 6.49 1.57 -4.37
N ASN A 92 7.43 2.11 -5.16
CA ASN A 92 8.84 1.94 -4.84
C ASN A 92 9.23 2.89 -3.69
N THR A 93 9.02 2.47 -2.46
CA THR A 93 9.36 3.31 -1.30
C THR A 93 10.82 3.19 -0.88
N PHE A 94 11.51 2.10 -1.28
CA PHE A 94 12.80 1.72 -0.73
C PHE A 94 13.98 1.95 -1.68
N TYR A 95 13.87 1.59 -2.95
CA TYR A 95 15.01 1.58 -3.89
C TYR A 95 15.17 2.92 -4.60
N ALA A 96 16.31 3.59 -4.35
CA ALA A 96 16.69 4.79 -5.09
C ALA A 96 16.99 4.46 -6.58
N PRO A 97 16.87 5.42 -7.49
CA PRO A 97 16.65 6.87 -7.27
C PRO A 97 15.20 7.33 -7.44
N ASN A 98 14.27 6.45 -7.80
CA ASN A 98 12.91 6.83 -8.23
C ASN A 98 11.84 6.64 -7.16
N GLN A 99 12.22 6.76 -5.89
CA GLN A 99 11.28 6.74 -4.78
C GLN A 99 10.38 8.00 -4.84
N PRO A 100 9.05 7.88 -4.73
CA PRO A 100 8.19 9.04 -4.57
C PRO A 100 8.45 9.70 -3.21
N ASN A 101 8.42 11.01 -3.17
CA ASN A 101 8.40 11.75 -1.91
C ASN A 101 6.99 11.72 -1.28
N ALA A 102 6.90 12.12 0.00
CA ALA A 102 5.64 12.10 0.73
C ALA A 102 4.54 12.96 0.07
N ALA A 103 4.90 14.12 -0.48
CA ALA A 103 3.95 14.98 -1.21
C ALA A 103 3.41 14.29 -2.47
N ARG A 104 4.25 13.55 -3.19
CA ARG A 104 3.81 12.78 -4.37
C ARG A 104 2.91 11.61 -3.97
N CYS A 105 3.19 10.95 -2.85
CA CYS A 105 2.32 9.91 -2.30
C CYS A 105 0.94 10.46 -1.90
N TYR A 106 0.90 11.64 -1.30
CA TYR A 106 -0.35 12.31 -0.96
C TYR A 106 -1.15 12.70 -2.20
N ALA A 107 -0.50 13.30 -3.21
CA ALA A 107 -1.13 13.60 -4.49
C ALA A 107 -1.68 12.35 -5.19
N LEU A 108 -0.95 11.22 -5.12
CA LEU A 108 -1.44 9.94 -5.64
C LEU A 108 -2.75 9.51 -4.96
N GLY A 109 -2.86 9.69 -3.64
CA GLY A 109 -4.09 9.38 -2.91
C GLY A 109 -5.28 10.22 -3.39
N LYS A 110 -5.10 11.51 -3.60
CA LYS A 110 -6.13 12.40 -4.17
C LYS A 110 -6.56 11.93 -5.57
N SER A 111 -5.61 11.61 -6.42
CA SER A 111 -5.88 11.13 -7.77
C SER A 111 -6.57 9.76 -7.78
N LEU A 112 -6.18 8.86 -6.87
CA LEU A 112 -6.87 7.58 -6.68
C LEU A 112 -8.32 7.77 -6.23
N LYS A 113 -8.58 8.72 -5.31
CA LYS A 113 -9.95 9.02 -4.88
C LYS A 113 -10.80 9.47 -6.06
N THR A 114 -10.30 10.40 -6.88
CA THR A 114 -11.00 10.85 -8.10
C THR A 114 -11.28 9.68 -9.04
N ALA A 115 -10.30 8.79 -9.26
CA ALA A 115 -10.45 7.62 -10.10
C ALA A 115 -11.46 6.62 -9.54
N ILE A 116 -11.48 6.41 -8.23
CA ILE A 116 -12.47 5.53 -7.58
C ILE A 116 -13.88 6.09 -7.73
N ASP A 117 -14.06 7.38 -7.52
CA ASP A 117 -15.38 8.04 -7.61
C ASP A 117 -15.94 8.04 -9.03
N SER A 118 -15.08 8.13 -10.03
CA SER A 118 -15.49 8.12 -11.44
C SER A 118 -15.79 6.71 -11.98
N TRP A 119 -15.51 5.66 -11.21
CA TRP A 119 -15.77 4.30 -11.65
C TRP A 119 -17.27 3.99 -11.66
N ASN A 120 -17.83 3.76 -12.84
CA ASN A 120 -19.25 3.47 -13.03
C ASN A 120 -19.62 2.06 -12.52
N SER A 121 -19.68 1.91 -11.20
CA SER A 121 -20.01 0.66 -10.53
C SER A 121 -20.76 0.91 -9.22
N LYS A 122 -21.62 -0.03 -8.83
CA LYS A 122 -22.28 -0.04 -7.51
C LYS A 122 -21.45 -0.76 -6.43
N ALA A 123 -20.26 -1.25 -6.77
CA ALA A 123 -19.41 -1.94 -5.82
C ALA A 123 -18.90 -0.99 -4.74
N ARG A 124 -18.82 -1.49 -3.52
CA ARG A 124 -18.10 -0.80 -2.44
C ARG A 124 -16.61 -1.07 -2.62
N VAL A 125 -15.80 -0.03 -2.56
CA VAL A 125 -14.35 -0.12 -2.66
C VAL A 125 -13.74 0.03 -1.27
N ALA A 126 -12.94 -0.95 -0.86
CA ALA A 126 -12.11 -0.87 0.32
C ALA A 126 -10.66 -0.58 -0.11
N VAL A 127 -9.97 0.31 0.58
CA VAL A 127 -8.59 0.65 0.30
C VAL A 127 -7.73 0.23 1.49
N PHE A 128 -6.61 -0.45 1.21
CA PHE A 128 -5.68 -0.92 2.23
C PHE A 128 -4.30 -0.32 2.00
N ALA A 129 -3.66 0.15 3.08
CA ALA A 129 -2.24 0.40 3.12
C ALA A 129 -1.54 -0.76 3.81
N SER A 130 -0.46 -1.27 3.24
CA SER A 130 0.37 -2.30 3.84
C SER A 130 1.81 -1.80 3.94
N GLY A 131 2.36 -1.87 5.14
CA GLY A 131 3.69 -1.43 5.48
C GLY A 131 3.80 -1.19 6.98
N GLY A 132 4.97 -1.46 7.57
CA GLY A 132 5.25 -1.14 8.96
C GLY A 132 5.42 0.37 9.19
N LEU A 133 5.58 0.73 10.45
CA LEU A 133 6.02 2.06 10.85
C LEU A 133 7.55 2.12 10.88
N SER A 134 8.18 2.72 11.88
CA SER A 134 9.65 2.78 11.93
C SER A 134 10.27 1.38 12.04
N HIS A 135 11.30 1.13 11.24
CA HIS A 135 12.22 -0.01 11.28
C HIS A 135 13.43 0.29 10.38
N PHE A 136 14.54 -0.24 10.56
CA PHE A 136 15.10 -1.31 11.40
C PHE A 136 15.42 -0.88 12.83
N VAL A 137 15.47 0.41 13.11
CA VAL A 137 15.51 1.00 14.44
C VAL A 137 14.15 1.66 14.69
N ILE A 138 13.55 1.33 15.84
CA ILE A 138 12.24 1.86 16.21
C ILE A 138 12.40 3.31 16.70
N ASP A 139 11.62 4.21 16.12
CA ASP A 139 11.47 5.61 16.54
C ASP A 139 10.03 5.90 16.95
N GLU A 140 9.70 5.57 18.19
CA GLU A 140 8.33 5.75 18.71
C GLU A 140 7.86 7.21 18.64
N MET A 141 8.77 8.17 18.83
CA MET A 141 8.41 9.59 18.73
C MET A 141 7.97 9.96 17.32
N PHE A 142 8.69 9.48 16.32
CA PHE A 142 8.32 9.69 14.92
C PHE A 142 7.03 8.97 14.57
N ASP A 143 6.87 7.72 14.99
CA ASP A 143 5.67 6.92 14.73
C ASP A 143 4.42 7.56 15.35
N GLN A 144 4.47 7.98 16.62
CA GLN A 144 3.36 8.65 17.28
C GLN A 144 3.01 9.99 16.62
N LYS A 145 4.03 10.74 16.19
CA LYS A 145 3.84 11.98 15.45
C LYS A 145 3.16 11.72 14.11
N PHE A 146 3.58 10.67 13.40
CA PHE A 146 2.97 10.26 12.14
C PHE A 146 1.51 9.84 12.33
N LEU A 147 1.22 8.93 13.27
CA LEU A 147 -0.15 8.48 13.58
C LEU A 147 -1.07 9.63 13.98
N ARG A 148 -0.56 10.57 14.77
CA ARG A 148 -1.30 11.79 15.11
C ARG A 148 -1.60 12.63 13.87
N SER A 149 -0.64 12.78 12.95
CA SER A 149 -0.86 13.54 11.73
C SER A 149 -1.94 12.94 10.82
N LEU A 150 -2.05 11.61 10.78
CA LEU A 150 -3.14 10.92 10.10
C LEU A 150 -4.49 11.23 10.75
N LYS A 151 -4.55 11.13 12.08
CA LYS A 151 -5.78 11.37 12.85
C LYS A 151 -6.29 12.81 12.74
N GLU A 152 -5.38 13.77 12.69
CA GLU A 152 -5.68 15.19 12.62
C GLU A 152 -5.81 15.71 11.18
N ASN A 153 -5.68 14.86 10.17
CA ASN A 153 -5.59 15.25 8.75
C ASN A 153 -4.55 16.36 8.52
N ASN A 154 -3.40 16.25 9.20
CA ASN A 154 -2.36 17.26 9.13
C ASN A 154 -1.48 17.07 7.89
N THR A 155 -2.02 17.50 6.75
CA THR A 155 -1.35 17.40 5.44
C THR A 155 0.06 17.99 5.43
N GLN A 156 0.29 19.09 6.15
CA GLN A 156 1.61 19.72 6.20
C GLN A 156 2.64 18.81 6.86
N LEU A 157 2.27 18.17 7.95
CA LEU A 157 3.14 17.24 8.64
C LEU A 157 3.43 16.00 7.79
N LEU A 158 2.42 15.47 7.11
CA LEU A 158 2.57 14.33 6.21
C LEU A 158 3.49 14.64 5.02
N THR A 159 3.29 15.79 4.37
CA THR A 159 3.92 16.09 3.08
C THR A 159 5.23 16.87 3.18
N LYS A 160 5.46 17.60 4.29
CA LYS A 160 6.66 18.41 4.49
C LYS A 160 7.66 17.81 5.47
N THR A 161 7.38 16.66 6.05
CA THR A 161 8.39 15.91 6.81
C THR A 161 9.57 15.59 5.90
N PRO A 162 10.81 15.93 6.29
CA PRO A 162 11.97 15.69 5.45
C PRO A 162 12.12 14.21 5.05
N GLU A 163 12.46 13.95 3.78
CA GLU A 163 12.58 12.61 3.22
C GLU A 163 13.56 11.70 3.97
N LYS A 164 14.52 12.26 4.70
CA LYS A 164 15.44 11.48 5.56
C LYS A 164 14.73 10.64 6.63
N PHE A 165 13.51 11.02 7.03
CA PHE A 165 12.70 10.24 7.98
C PHE A 165 11.93 9.11 7.31
N TYR A 166 11.83 9.13 5.98
CA TYR A 166 11.14 8.14 5.16
C TYR A 166 12.14 7.25 4.39
N GLN A 167 13.26 6.92 5.00
CA GLN A 167 14.30 6.11 4.38
C GLN A 167 14.38 4.71 4.99
N SER A 168 15.11 3.82 4.31
CA SER A 168 15.31 2.45 4.77
C SER A 168 13.96 1.73 5.00
N GLY A 169 13.85 0.87 5.99
CA GLY A 169 12.60 0.18 6.31
C GLY A 169 11.44 1.13 6.64
N THR A 170 11.70 2.23 7.32
CA THR A 170 10.70 3.26 7.65
C THR A 170 10.06 3.91 6.41
N SER A 171 10.64 3.73 5.23
CA SER A 171 10.07 4.23 3.96
C SER A 171 8.69 3.63 3.65
N GLU A 172 8.34 2.49 4.22
CA GLU A 172 7.04 1.84 4.04
C GLU A 172 5.86 2.69 4.54
N ILE A 173 6.10 3.62 5.47
CA ILE A 173 5.12 4.62 5.92
C ILE A 173 4.50 5.39 4.73
N LYS A 174 5.24 5.56 3.64
CA LYS A 174 4.73 6.20 2.42
C LYS A 174 3.54 5.49 1.80
N ASN A 175 3.32 4.21 2.09
CA ASN A 175 2.13 3.49 1.64
C ASN A 175 0.84 3.94 2.38
N TRP A 176 0.97 4.47 3.60
CA TRP A 176 -0.15 4.97 4.38
C TRP A 176 -0.67 6.32 3.89
N ILE A 177 0.23 7.15 3.36
CA ILE A 177 -0.08 8.52 2.95
C ILE A 177 -1.16 8.58 1.85
N PRO A 178 -1.13 7.76 0.78
CA PRO A 178 -2.21 7.75 -0.20
C PRO A 178 -3.57 7.37 0.39
N VAL A 179 -3.60 6.40 1.30
CA VAL A 179 -4.86 5.97 1.94
C VAL A 179 -5.41 7.09 2.83
N SER A 180 -4.55 7.76 3.61
CA SER A 180 -4.94 8.93 4.40
C SER A 180 -5.55 10.02 3.52
N ALA A 181 -4.94 10.33 2.37
CA ALA A 181 -5.46 11.33 1.45
C ALA A 181 -6.83 10.95 0.86
N ILE A 182 -7.06 9.67 0.56
CA ILE A 182 -8.37 9.17 0.12
C ILE A 182 -9.40 9.35 1.24
N MET A 183 -9.06 8.99 2.48
CA MET A 183 -9.99 9.02 3.61
C MET A 183 -10.32 10.46 4.04
N GLU A 184 -9.37 11.38 3.96
CA GLU A 184 -9.61 12.81 4.14
C GLU A 184 -10.66 13.34 3.16
N GLU A 185 -10.55 13.00 1.88
CA GLU A 185 -11.56 13.36 0.86
C GLU A 185 -12.92 12.70 1.10
N CYS A 186 -12.95 11.56 1.76
CA CYS A 186 -14.19 10.90 2.17
C CYS A 186 -14.80 11.51 3.44
N GLY A 187 -14.11 12.43 4.12
CA GLY A 187 -14.53 12.96 5.42
C GLY A 187 -14.55 11.89 6.52
N LYS A 188 -13.69 10.90 6.43
CA LYS A 188 -13.64 9.76 7.37
C LYS A 188 -12.66 10.04 8.51
N GLU A 189 -13.05 9.64 9.71
CA GLU A 189 -12.22 9.77 10.89
C GLU A 189 -11.37 8.51 11.13
N MET A 190 -10.11 8.72 11.55
CA MET A 190 -9.20 7.62 11.85
C MET A 190 -9.36 7.13 13.28
N THR A 191 -9.53 5.83 13.42
CA THR A 191 -9.42 5.11 14.69
C THR A 191 -8.11 4.35 14.74
N LEU A 192 -7.28 4.63 15.76
CA LEU A 192 -6.12 3.83 16.08
C LEU A 192 -6.58 2.61 16.88
N VAL A 193 -6.39 1.43 16.32
CA VAL A 193 -6.71 0.16 16.99
C VAL A 193 -5.59 -0.22 17.95
N ASP A 194 -4.34 -0.20 17.45
CA ASP A 194 -3.17 -0.54 18.25
C ASP A 194 -1.89 0.01 17.64
N TYR A 195 -0.89 0.21 18.49
CA TYR A 195 0.49 0.51 18.13
C TYR A 195 1.43 -0.36 18.95
N VAL A 196 2.23 -1.16 18.28
CA VAL A 196 3.11 -2.15 18.92
C VAL A 196 4.56 -1.93 18.46
N PRO A 197 5.43 -1.39 19.30
CA PRO A 197 6.87 -1.31 19.03
C PRO A 197 7.49 -2.69 19.30
N CYS A 198 7.60 -3.49 18.24
CA CYS A 198 8.13 -4.85 18.36
C CYS A 198 9.67 -4.82 18.44
N TYR A 199 10.22 -4.50 19.59
CA TYR A 199 11.66 -4.52 19.83
C TYR A 199 12.23 -5.93 19.76
N ARG A 200 13.35 -6.06 19.05
CA ARG A 200 14.10 -7.30 18.90
C ARG A 200 15.41 -7.30 19.69
N SER A 201 15.90 -6.14 20.07
CA SER A 201 17.12 -6.00 20.86
C SER A 201 17.08 -4.77 21.77
N GLU A 202 17.90 -4.76 22.80
CA GLU A 202 18.10 -3.61 23.70
C GLU A 202 18.65 -2.36 22.98
N ALA A 203 19.28 -2.55 21.83
CA ALA A 203 19.75 -1.45 20.98
C ALA A 203 18.62 -0.75 20.19
N GLY A 204 17.36 -1.06 20.48
CA GLY A 204 16.20 -0.43 19.84
C GLY A 204 15.89 -0.95 18.43
N THR A 205 16.54 -2.07 18.02
CA THR A 205 16.21 -2.65 16.71
C THR A 205 14.89 -3.39 16.75
N GLY A 206 14.17 -3.35 15.64
CA GLY A 206 12.87 -4.01 15.53
C GLY A 206 12.05 -3.49 14.38
N ASN A 207 10.74 -3.67 14.50
CA ASN A 207 9.76 -3.15 13.56
C ASN A 207 8.54 -2.67 14.34
N ALA A 208 8.21 -1.40 14.27
CA ALA A 208 6.99 -0.88 14.85
C ALA A 208 5.81 -1.17 13.93
N MET A 209 4.71 -1.60 14.52
CA MET A 209 3.47 -1.92 13.82
C MET A 209 2.34 -1.01 14.29
N GLY A 210 1.55 -0.52 13.36
CA GLY A 210 0.34 0.23 13.66
C GLY A 210 -0.86 -0.40 12.94
N PHE A 211 -2.01 -0.33 13.59
CA PHE A 211 -3.28 -0.82 13.06
C PHE A 211 -4.32 0.27 13.19
N VAL A 212 -4.82 0.73 12.06
CA VAL A 212 -5.82 1.80 12.01
C VAL A 212 -6.93 1.46 11.03
N TYR A 213 -8.07 2.10 11.18
CA TYR A 213 -9.12 2.12 10.16
C TYR A 213 -9.81 3.48 10.13
N TRP A 214 -10.54 3.74 9.07
CA TRP A 214 -11.38 4.93 8.90
C TRP A 214 -12.82 4.48 8.62
N ASP A 215 -13.77 5.09 9.29
CA ASP A 215 -15.21 4.82 9.15
C ASP A 215 -16.06 6.12 9.20
#